data_c566e7b819f3fea6a0e47b407e6289f2
#
_entry.id   c566e7b819f3fea6a0e47b407e6289f2
#
_cell.length_a   1.000
_cell.length_b   1.000
_cell.length_c   1.000
_cell.angle_alpha   90.00
_cell.angle_beta   90.00
_cell.angle_gamma   90.00
#
_symmetry.space_group_name_H-M   'P 1'
#
loop_
_entity.id
_entity.type
_entity.pdbx_description
1 polymer ?
#
loop_
_entity_poly.entity_id
_entity_poly.type
_entity_poly.pdbx_seq_one_letter_code
_entity_poly.pdbx_strand_id
1 'polypeptide(L)' 'MISEMQIHTIARQMFEKHGPEAIARAAQNAVASERKGDAEEAREWRHIEEAMKMMRGPHQS' A
#
# COMPACT_ATOMS: atom_id res chain seq x y z
N MET A 1 4.06 -14.63 0.89
CA MET A 1 2.79 -13.92 1.09
C MET A 1 2.71 -13.37 2.48
N ILE A 2 2.33 -12.10 2.63
CA ILE A 2 2.26 -11.48 3.94
C ILE A 2 0.83 -11.53 4.44
N SER A 3 0.69 -11.57 5.76
CA SER A 3 -0.61 -11.65 6.38
C SER A 3 -1.28 -10.28 6.37
N GLU A 4 -2.57 -10.28 6.64
CA GLU A 4 -3.31 -9.03 6.71
C GLU A 4 -2.76 -8.12 7.80
N MET A 5 -2.34 -8.71 8.91
CA MET A 5 -1.76 -7.93 9.98
C MET A 5 -0.46 -7.28 9.53
N GLN A 6 0.36 -7.99 8.76
CA GLN A 6 1.59 -7.41 8.26
C GLN A 6 1.31 -6.30 7.25
N ILE A 7 0.26 -6.45 6.46
CA ILE A 7 -0.12 -5.40 5.52
C ILE A 7 -0.42 -4.11 6.27
N HIS A 8 -1.18 -4.20 7.36
CA HIS A 8 -1.49 -3.02 8.15
C HIS A 8 -0.26 -2.41 8.79
N THR A 9 0.64 -3.26 9.26
CA THR A 9 1.88 -2.76 9.87
C THR A 9 2.72 -2.02 8.85
N ILE A 10 2.89 -2.60 7.68
CA ILE A 10 3.67 -1.97 6.63
C ILE A 10 3.03 -0.67 6.19
N ALA A 11 1.71 -0.69 6.03
CA ALA A 11 0.99 0.51 5.60
C ALA A 11 1.17 1.64 6.61
N ARG A 12 1.05 1.32 7.89
CA ARG A 12 1.21 2.34 8.92
C ARG A 12 2.61 2.92 8.92
N GLN A 13 3.62 2.05 8.81
CA GLN A 13 4.99 2.52 8.82
C GLN A 13 5.28 3.42 7.62
N MET A 14 4.80 3.03 6.46
CA MET A 14 4.99 3.85 5.28
C MET A 14 4.28 5.19 5.42
N PHE A 15 3.06 5.16 5.95
CA PHE A 15 2.29 6.37 6.07
C PHE A 15 2.91 7.32 7.08
N GLU A 16 3.45 6.78 8.18
CA GLU A 16 4.10 7.62 9.17
C GLU A 16 5.39 8.22 8.64
N LYS A 17 6.07 7.46 7.79
CA LYS A 17 7.35 7.94 7.31
C LYS A 17 7.22 8.90 6.15
N HIS A 18 6.27 8.68 5.25
CA HIS A 18 6.16 9.45 4.04
C HIS A 18 4.89 10.28 3.94
N GLY A 19 3.96 10.11 4.86
CA GLY A 19 2.69 10.80 4.79
C GLY A 19 1.86 10.33 3.61
N PRO A 20 1.00 11.20 3.08
CA PRO A 20 0.12 10.78 1.98
C PRO A 20 0.87 10.33 0.74
N GLU A 21 2.11 10.75 0.59
CA GLU A 21 2.91 10.33 -0.55
C GLU A 21 3.12 8.82 -0.55
N ALA A 22 3.03 8.19 0.62
CA ALA A 22 3.20 6.75 0.70
C ALA A 22 2.18 6.01 -0.15
N ILE A 23 0.99 6.58 -0.31
CA ILE A 23 -0.05 5.95 -1.12
C ILE A 23 0.43 5.85 -2.57
N ALA A 24 1.00 6.93 -3.09
CA ALA A 24 1.52 6.91 -4.46
C ALA A 24 2.70 5.95 -4.59
N ARG A 25 3.53 5.85 -3.56
CA ARG A 25 4.66 4.93 -3.61
C ARG A 25 4.19 3.49 -3.67
N ALA A 26 3.17 3.15 -2.89
CA ALA A 26 2.64 1.79 -2.92
C ALA A 26 2.02 1.48 -4.28
N ALA A 27 1.34 2.45 -4.87
CA ALA A 27 0.75 2.25 -6.18
C ALA A 27 1.83 2.01 -7.24
N GLN A 28 2.91 2.77 -7.16
CA GLN A 28 4.00 2.58 -8.10
C GLN A 28 4.67 1.23 -7.92
N ASN A 29 4.81 0.79 -6.68
CA ASN A 29 5.38 -0.52 -6.43
C ASN A 29 4.48 -1.63 -6.98
N ALA A 30 3.17 -1.44 -6.90
CA ALA A 30 2.26 -2.42 -7.46
C ALA A 30 2.44 -2.52 -8.97
N VAL A 31 2.56 -1.39 -9.63
CA VAL A 31 2.76 -1.39 -11.08
C VAL A 31 4.09 -2.06 -11.44
N ALA A 32 5.14 -1.76 -10.67
CA ALA A 32 6.43 -2.37 -10.93
C ALA A 32 6.38 -3.87 -10.78
N SER A 33 5.65 -4.35 -9.76
CA SER A 33 5.51 -5.79 -9.57
C SER A 33 4.75 -6.43 -10.72
N GLU A 34 3.73 -5.74 -11.22
CA GLU A 34 2.97 -6.26 -12.35
C GLU A 34 3.86 -6.38 -13.58
N ARG A 35 4.73 -5.41 -13.78
CA ARG A 35 5.62 -5.45 -14.93
C ARG A 35 6.63 -6.57 -14.85
N LYS A 36 6.99 -6.96 -13.63
CA LYS A 36 7.89 -8.09 -13.45
C LYS A 36 7.17 -9.41 -13.60
N GLY A 37 5.86 -9.39 -13.67
CA GLY A 37 5.11 -10.61 -13.72
C GLY A 37 4.81 -11.21 -12.36
N ASP A 38 4.98 -10.43 -11.30
CA ASP A 38 4.74 -10.91 -9.94
C ASP A 38 3.36 -10.44 -9.49
N ALA A 39 2.35 -11.17 -9.90
CA ALA A 39 0.97 -10.77 -9.63
C ALA A 39 0.65 -10.80 -8.15
N GLU A 40 1.25 -11.72 -7.41
CA GLU A 40 0.97 -11.83 -5.99
C GLU A 40 1.53 -10.63 -5.24
N GLU A 41 2.75 -10.24 -5.56
CA GLU A 41 3.35 -9.08 -4.92
C GLU A 41 2.59 -7.82 -5.28
N ALA A 42 2.15 -7.72 -6.53
CA ALA A 42 1.36 -6.56 -6.94
C ALA A 42 0.08 -6.45 -6.13
N ARG A 43 -0.57 -7.59 -5.88
CA ARG A 43 -1.79 -7.59 -5.11
C ARG A 43 -1.53 -7.15 -3.67
N GLU A 44 -0.41 -7.56 -3.11
CA GLU A 44 -0.05 -7.15 -1.76
C GLU A 44 0.16 -5.64 -1.70
N TRP A 45 0.82 -5.06 -2.70
CA TRP A 45 1.00 -3.61 -2.73
C TRP A 45 -0.32 -2.87 -2.86
N ARG A 46 -1.28 -3.44 -3.61
CA ARG A 46 -2.60 -2.83 -3.70
C ARG A 46 -3.32 -2.86 -2.36
N HIS A 47 -3.14 -3.94 -1.60
CA HIS A 47 -3.74 -4.01 -0.27
C HIS A 47 -3.11 -2.96 0.65
N ILE A 48 -1.80 -2.78 0.56
CA ILE A 48 -1.11 -1.78 1.37
C ILE A 48 -1.62 -0.37 1.00
N GLU A 49 -1.77 -0.12 -0.28
CA GLU A 49 -2.29 1.14 -0.75
C GLU A 49 -3.69 1.40 -0.19
N GLU A 50 -4.54 0.40 -0.25
CA GLU A 50 -5.89 0.53 0.24
C GLU A 50 -5.92 0.80 1.75
N ALA A 51 -5.07 0.10 2.49
CA ALA A 51 -5.00 0.30 3.94
C ALA A 51 -4.60 1.74 4.27
N MET A 52 -3.67 2.30 3.51
CA MET A 52 -3.24 3.66 3.77
C MET A 52 -4.33 4.66 3.42
N LYS A 53 -5.13 4.38 2.40
CA LYS A 53 -6.25 5.24 2.08
C LYS A 53 -7.25 5.27 3.22
N MET A 54 -7.46 4.13 3.87
CA MET A 54 -8.35 4.08 5.01
C MET A 54 -7.78 4.88 6.18
N MET A 55 -6.47 4.83 6.37
CA MET A 55 -5.85 5.59 7.45
C MET A 55 -5.98 7.08 7.24
N ARG A 56 -5.98 7.52 5.99
CA ARG A 56 -6.08 8.93 5.69
C ARG A 56 -7.47 9.46 5.98
N GLY A 57 -8.44 8.59 6.04
CA GLY A 57 -9.79 9.00 6.33
C GLY A 57 -10.69 8.79 5.13
N PRO A 58 -11.94 8.39 5.41
CA PRO A 58 -12.82 8.05 4.31
C PRO A 58 -13.39 9.24 3.61
N HIS A 59 -13.34 10.46 4.18
CA HIS A 59 -13.91 11.53 3.49
C HIS A 59 -13.02 12.67 3.51
N GLN A 60 -13.23 13.53 2.66
CA GLN A 60 -12.42 14.57 2.50
C GLN A 60 -13.06 15.77 2.63
N SER A 61 -13.91 16.03 3.04
CA SER A 61 -14.54 17.29 3.25
C SER A 61 -13.98 18.34 2.68
#